data_91115ffdc92753700bea8e6c90de977d
#
_entry.id   91115ffdc92753700bea8e6c90de977d
#
_cell.length_a   1.000
_cell.length_b   1.000
_cell.length_c   1.000
_cell.angle_alpha   90.00
_cell.angle_beta   90.00
_cell.angle_gamma   90.00
#
_symmetry.space_group_name_H-M   'P 1'
#
loop_
_entity.id
_entity.type
_entity.pdbx_description
1 polymer ?
#
loop_
_entity_poly.entity_id
_entity_poly.type
_entity_poly.pdbx_seq_one_letter_code
_entity_poly.pdbx_strand_id
1 'polypeptide(L)'
;MEPRLFDAHCHLDLMAHPDAVADEATALGLGLFDCGVNPRDFSAANERACRQPGIIAGVGLHPWWLADGRCGPAEVNLLCEIAAQECYIGKGYAGVC
;
A
#
# COMPACT_ATOMS: atom_id res chain seq x y z
N MET A 1 15.38 2.75 -11.75
CA MET A 1 15.09 1.83 -12.87
C MET A 1 13.59 1.76 -13.08
N GLU A 2 13.15 1.94 -14.30
CA GLU A 2 11.75 1.79 -14.60
C GLU A 2 11.37 0.31 -14.71
N PRO A 3 10.24 -0.10 -14.13
CA PRO A 3 9.80 -1.49 -14.24
C PRO A 3 9.38 -1.84 -15.66
N ARG A 4 9.64 -3.09 -16.04
CA ARG A 4 9.21 -3.62 -17.34
C ARG A 4 7.77 -4.08 -17.34
N LEU A 5 7.32 -4.58 -16.21
CA LEU A 5 5.95 -5.06 -15.99
C LEU A 5 5.45 -4.43 -14.72
N PHE A 6 4.15 -4.33 -14.60
CA PHE A 6 3.55 -3.69 -13.44
C PHE A 6 2.35 -4.49 -12.96
N ASP A 7 2.36 -4.89 -11.70
CA ASP A 7 1.21 -5.49 -11.03
C ASP A 7 0.39 -4.38 -10.41
N ALA A 8 -0.77 -4.12 -10.96
CA ALA A 8 -1.62 -3.01 -10.55
C ALA A 8 -2.44 -3.28 -9.29
N HIS A 9 -2.36 -4.47 -8.71
CA HIS A 9 -3.13 -4.80 -7.51
C HIS A 9 -2.48 -5.94 -6.75
N CYS A 10 -1.75 -5.60 -5.70
CA CYS A 10 -1.22 -6.60 -4.78
C CYS A 10 -1.34 -6.07 -3.35
N HIS A 11 -1.17 -6.96 -2.39
CA HIS A 11 -1.24 -6.65 -0.96
C HIS A 11 0.01 -7.16 -0.26
N LEU A 12 1.08 -6.37 -0.26
CA LEU A 12 2.30 -6.75 0.42
C LEU A 12 2.09 -6.95 1.93
N ASP A 13 1.18 -6.19 2.51
CA ASP A 13 0.87 -6.28 3.94
C ASP A 13 0.32 -7.67 4.35
N LEU A 14 -0.24 -8.42 3.40
CA LEU A 14 -0.76 -9.76 3.66
C LEU A 14 0.29 -10.86 3.48
N MET A 15 1.49 -10.50 3.05
CA MET A 15 2.58 -11.45 2.84
C MET A 15 3.44 -11.59 4.09
N ALA A 16 4.02 -12.77 4.27
CA ALA A 16 4.84 -13.05 5.45
C ALA A 16 6.11 -12.19 5.51
N HIS A 17 6.70 -11.88 4.34
CA HIS A 17 7.95 -11.12 4.26
C HIS A 17 7.82 -10.03 3.19
N PRO A 18 7.06 -8.95 3.46
CA PRO A 18 6.76 -7.95 2.43
C PRO A 18 8.00 -7.22 1.91
N ASP A 19 8.99 -6.96 2.75
CA ASP A 19 10.21 -6.28 2.31
C ASP A 19 11.03 -7.15 1.37
N ALA A 20 11.12 -8.45 1.65
CA ALA A 20 11.82 -9.38 0.78
C ALA A 20 11.15 -9.52 -0.58
N VAL A 21 9.82 -9.53 -0.61
CA VAL A 21 9.04 -9.57 -1.85
C VAL A 21 9.27 -8.29 -2.66
N ALA A 22 9.27 -7.14 -1.99
CA ALA A 22 9.53 -5.86 -2.63
C ALA A 22 10.93 -5.81 -3.26
N ASP A 23 11.94 -6.29 -2.55
CA ASP A 23 13.32 -6.34 -3.06
C ASP A 23 13.43 -7.26 -4.27
N GLU A 24 12.79 -8.43 -4.21
CA GLU A 24 12.79 -9.37 -5.32
C GLU A 24 12.08 -8.82 -6.55
N ALA A 25 10.93 -8.17 -6.36
CA ALA A 25 10.20 -7.54 -7.44
C ALA A 25 11.06 -6.48 -8.14
N THR A 26 11.75 -5.64 -7.36
CA THR A 26 12.65 -4.62 -7.89
C THR A 26 13.78 -5.25 -8.68
N ALA A 27 14.38 -6.32 -8.17
CA ALA A 27 15.46 -7.03 -8.85
C ALA A 27 15.02 -7.62 -10.18
N LEU A 28 13.75 -8.03 -10.28
CA LEU A 28 13.17 -8.62 -11.49
C LEU A 28 12.62 -7.57 -12.48
N GLY A 29 12.67 -6.30 -12.13
CA GLY A 29 12.09 -5.24 -12.97
C GLY A 29 10.56 -5.20 -12.92
N LEU A 30 9.96 -5.68 -11.85
CA LEU A 30 8.51 -5.69 -11.66
C LEU A 30 8.11 -4.52 -10.75
N GLY A 31 7.26 -3.63 -11.27
CA GLY A 31 6.64 -2.59 -10.46
C GLY A 31 5.38 -3.11 -9.79
N LEU A 32 5.02 -2.54 -8.65
CA LEU A 32 3.88 -2.96 -7.86
C LEU A 32 3.04 -1.77 -7.42
N PHE A 33 1.73 -1.91 -7.46
CA PHE A 33 0.83 -1.07 -6.71
C PHE A 33 0.43 -1.85 -5.44
N ASP A 34 0.99 -1.44 -4.31
CA ASP A 34 0.73 -2.07 -3.02
C ASP A 34 -0.54 -1.47 -2.42
N CYS A 35 -1.66 -2.16 -2.62
CA CYS A 35 -2.97 -1.71 -2.14
C CYS A 35 -3.07 -1.89 -0.64
N GLY A 36 -3.46 -0.83 0.08
CA GLY A 36 -3.62 -0.87 1.51
C GLY A 36 -4.77 -1.77 1.96
N VAL A 37 -4.56 -2.48 3.05
CA VAL A 37 -5.56 -3.34 3.69
C VAL A 37 -6.10 -2.68 4.96
N ASN A 38 -5.19 -2.11 5.75
CA ASN A 38 -5.50 -1.38 6.97
C ASN A 38 -4.70 -0.08 6.98
N PRO A 39 -5.34 1.08 7.14
CA PRO A 39 -4.62 2.36 7.14
C PRO A 39 -3.57 2.50 8.24
N ARG A 40 -3.66 1.70 9.31
CA ARG A 40 -2.62 1.68 10.35
C ARG A 40 -1.27 1.18 9.85
N ASP A 41 -1.27 0.40 8.78
CA ASP A 41 -0.06 -0.17 8.20
C ASP A 41 0.54 0.69 7.08
N PHE A 42 -0.11 1.80 6.74
CA PHE A 42 0.31 2.63 5.62
C PHE A 42 1.72 3.20 5.81
N SER A 43 2.10 3.57 7.03
CA SER A 43 3.43 4.13 7.28
C SER A 43 4.54 3.17 6.84
N ALA A 44 4.42 1.90 7.19
CA ALA A 44 5.39 0.87 6.78
C ALA A 44 5.37 0.64 5.26
N ALA A 45 4.18 0.61 4.67
CA ALA A 45 4.04 0.45 3.21
C ALA A 45 4.65 1.63 2.46
N ASN A 46 4.44 2.84 2.96
CA ASN A 46 4.99 4.06 2.36
C ASN A 46 6.51 4.11 2.46
N GLU A 47 7.08 3.72 3.59
CA GLU A 47 8.54 3.61 3.73
C GLU A 47 9.12 2.63 2.72
N ARG A 48 8.48 1.48 2.54
CA ARG A 48 8.89 0.47 1.55
C ARG A 48 8.85 1.07 0.14
N ALA A 49 7.77 1.77 -0.19
CA ALA A 49 7.63 2.41 -1.50
C ALA A 49 8.69 3.49 -1.72
N CYS A 50 9.06 4.23 -0.68
CA CYS A 50 10.12 5.24 -0.79
C CYS A 50 11.49 4.64 -1.07
N ARG A 51 11.75 3.42 -0.61
CA ARG A 51 13.02 2.72 -0.86
C ARG A 51 13.09 2.07 -2.25
N GLN A 52 11.95 1.77 -2.84
CA GLN A 52 11.86 1.00 -4.09
C GLN A 52 11.17 1.84 -5.18
N PRO A 53 11.92 2.29 -6.20
CA PRO A 53 11.35 3.20 -7.22
C PRO A 53 10.15 2.66 -7.98
N GLY A 54 10.05 1.36 -8.13
CA GLY A 54 8.95 0.72 -8.85
C GLY A 54 7.71 0.43 -8.01
N ILE A 55 7.71 0.77 -6.72
CA ILE A 55 6.60 0.46 -5.84
C ILE A 55 5.84 1.72 -5.48
N ILE A 56 4.52 1.67 -5.64
CA ILE A 56 3.59 2.72 -5.25
C ILE A 56 2.74 2.17 -4.12
N ALA A 57 2.71 2.85 -3.00
CA ALA A 57 1.86 2.46 -1.87
C ALA A 57 0.54 3.22 -1.92
N GLY A 58 -0.56 2.49 -1.78
CA GLY A 58 -1.88 3.08 -1.60
C GLY A 58 -2.33 2.94 -0.16
N VAL A 59 -2.89 3.99 0.41
CA VAL A 59 -3.61 3.88 1.65
C VAL A 59 -5.01 3.34 1.37
N GLY A 60 -5.41 2.30 2.08
CA GLY A 60 -6.69 1.66 1.81
C GLY A 60 -7.20 0.86 2.98
N LEU A 61 -8.42 0.36 2.83
CA LEU A 61 -9.08 -0.44 3.81
C LEU A 61 -9.79 -1.58 3.08
N HIS A 62 -9.44 -2.82 3.42
CA HIS A 62 -10.01 -3.96 2.74
C HIS A 62 -11.45 -4.22 3.23
N PRO A 63 -12.41 -4.45 2.32
CA PRO A 63 -13.81 -4.66 2.71
C PRO A 63 -14.03 -5.81 3.69
N TRP A 64 -13.26 -6.88 3.58
CA TRP A 64 -13.37 -8.03 4.50
C TRP A 64 -13.03 -7.63 5.94
N TRP A 65 -12.07 -6.72 6.11
CA TRP A 65 -11.67 -6.27 7.45
C TRP A 65 -12.71 -5.35 8.08
N LEU A 66 -13.49 -4.66 7.26
CA LEU A 66 -14.68 -3.93 7.73
C LEU A 66 -15.78 -4.92 8.13
N ALA A 67 -16.01 -5.92 7.29
CA ALA A 67 -17.08 -6.89 7.51
C ALA A 67 -16.86 -7.75 8.76
N ASP A 68 -15.61 -8.12 9.06
CA ASP A 68 -15.28 -8.97 10.20
C ASP A 68 -14.92 -8.20 11.48
N GLY A 69 -14.99 -6.87 11.44
CA GLY A 69 -14.78 -6.03 12.60
C GLY A 69 -13.31 -5.72 12.94
N ARG A 70 -12.34 -6.17 12.14
CA ARG A 70 -10.93 -5.81 12.37
C ARG A 70 -10.66 -4.32 12.14
N CYS A 71 -11.45 -3.69 11.28
CA CYS A 71 -11.43 -2.25 11.06
C CYS A 71 -12.83 -1.68 11.32
N GLY A 72 -12.87 -0.49 11.86
CA GLY A 72 -14.11 0.21 12.18
C GLY A 72 -14.02 1.70 11.89
N PRO A 73 -14.88 2.53 12.52
CA PRO A 73 -14.92 3.97 12.26
C PRO A 73 -13.57 4.69 12.48
N ALA A 74 -12.77 4.24 13.45
CA ALA A 74 -11.46 4.82 13.71
C ALA A 74 -10.54 4.66 12.52
N GLU A 75 -10.52 3.49 11.89
CA GLU A 75 -9.70 3.22 10.71
C GLU A 75 -10.21 3.95 9.48
N VAL A 76 -11.52 4.10 9.33
CA VAL A 76 -12.10 4.92 8.26
C VAL A 76 -11.67 6.38 8.40
N ASN A 77 -11.71 6.92 9.61
CA ASN A 77 -11.26 8.29 9.87
C ASN A 77 -9.77 8.45 9.59
N LEU A 78 -8.95 7.48 10.00
CA LEU A 78 -7.52 7.48 9.73
C LEU A 78 -7.24 7.43 8.23
N LEU A 79 -7.97 6.61 7.48
CA LEU A 79 -7.87 6.56 6.03
C LEU A 79 -8.10 7.94 5.41
N CYS A 80 -9.16 8.61 5.84
CA CYS A 80 -9.48 9.95 5.33
C CYS A 80 -8.40 10.97 5.66
N GLU A 81 -7.85 10.93 6.87
CA GLU A 81 -6.78 11.82 7.28
C GLU A 81 -5.51 11.62 6.45
N ILE A 82 -5.11 10.37 6.26
CA ILE A 82 -3.92 10.04 5.46
C ILE A 82 -4.15 10.45 4.00
N ALA A 83 -5.31 10.14 3.45
CA ALA A 83 -5.64 10.49 2.07
C ALA A 83 -5.57 11.99 1.82
N ALA A 84 -6.07 12.78 2.76
CA ALA A 84 -6.04 14.24 2.65
C ALA A 84 -4.62 14.79 2.64
N GLN A 85 -3.69 14.16 3.35
CA GLN A 85 -2.28 14.58 3.42
C GLN A 85 -1.45 14.04 2.26
N GLU A 86 -1.53 12.73 2.03
CA GLU A 86 -0.63 12.04 1.11
C GLU A 86 -0.94 12.31 -0.35
N CYS A 87 -2.20 12.59 -0.69
CA CYS A 87 -2.56 12.97 -2.05
C CYS A 87 -1.84 14.24 -2.52
N TYR A 88 -1.43 15.08 -1.60
CA TYR A 88 -0.68 16.29 -1.92
C TYR A 88 0.83 16.12 -1.92
N ILE A 89 1.32 15.02 -1.37
CA ILE A 89 2.77 14.78 -1.26
C ILE A 89 3.29 13.86 -2.37
N GLY A 90 2.42 13.32 -3.17
CA GLY A 90 2.77 12.88 -4.50
C GLY A 90 3.00 11.42 -4.75
N LYS A 91 3.19 10.51 -3.80
CA LYS A 91 3.38 9.08 -4.11
C LYS A 91 2.32 8.17 -3.51
N GLY A 92 1.43 8.72 -2.73
CA GLY A 92 0.38 7.93 -2.11
C GLY A 92 -0.93 8.05 -2.85
N TYR A 93 -1.63 6.95 -2.94
CA TYR A 93 -2.99 6.90 -3.48
C TYR A 93 -3.91 6.34 -2.41
N ALA A 94 -5.14 6.84 -2.37
CA ALA A 94 -6.12 6.41 -1.40
C ALA A 94 -7.25 5.67 -2.08
N GLY A 95 -7.79 4.67 -1.40
CA GLY A 95 -8.92 3.94 -1.93
C GLY A 95 -9.32 2.75 -1.08
N VAL A 96 -10.39 2.13 -1.49
CA VAL A 96 -10.83 0.85 -0.96
C VAL A 96 -10.54 -0.22 -2.00
N CYS A 97 -9.90 -1.26 -1.57
CA CYS A 97 -9.55 -2.37 -2.46
C CYS A 97 -10.77 -3.20 -2.84
#